data_20b5fc71ae4602c66b11393df89a577a
#
_entry.id   20b5fc71ae4602c66b11393df89a577a
#
_cell.length_a   1.000
_cell.length_b   1.000
_cell.length_c   1.000
_cell.angle_alpha   90.00
_cell.angle_beta   90.00
_cell.angle_gamma   90.00
#
_symmetry.space_group_name_H-M   'P 1'
#
loop_
_entity.id
_entity.type
_entity.pdbx_description
1 polymer ?
#
loop_
_entity_poly.entity_id
_entity_poly.type
_entity_poly.pdbx_seq_one_letter_code
_entity_poly.pdbx_strand_id
1 'polypeptide(L)'
;MEKLFSLIEEHPKEKSLIFCQFRGEMNHIQKNLKCQVFRIDGSVSRDDRVDQINAFKRAPPGAVFIIQIKSGGQGLNLQEATRVYITAPAWNPATELQAIGRSHRTGQDHAVFVKKLVYKECVQFVSVEEEMMALQGHKSLVCSEVLNDDRVKTQIPVNRITDKISILDIKKIFRA
;
A
#
# COMPACT_ATOMS: atom_id res chain seq x y z
N MET A 1 4.07 -12.41 -6.11
CA MET A 1 4.40 -12.61 -4.67
C MET A 1 5.88 -12.86 -4.42
N GLU A 2 6.58 -13.62 -5.24
CA GLU A 2 8.02 -13.87 -5.11
C GLU A 2 8.84 -12.59 -4.99
N LYS A 3 8.53 -11.58 -5.83
CA LYS A 3 9.20 -10.27 -5.74
C LYS A 3 9.03 -9.58 -4.38
N LEU A 4 7.89 -9.72 -3.71
CA LEU A 4 7.70 -9.19 -2.37
C LEU A 4 8.65 -9.86 -1.36
N PHE A 5 8.76 -11.18 -1.41
CA PHE A 5 9.64 -11.93 -0.51
C PHE A 5 11.11 -11.55 -0.74
N SER A 6 11.54 -11.50 -2.02
CA SER A 6 12.89 -11.01 -2.37
C SER A 6 13.17 -9.60 -1.79
N LEU A 7 12.23 -8.66 -1.91
CA LEU A 7 12.38 -7.31 -1.40
C LEU A 7 12.47 -7.24 0.13
N ILE A 8 11.82 -8.15 0.84
CA ILE A 8 11.90 -8.24 2.30
C ILE A 8 13.25 -8.84 2.70
N GLU A 9 13.71 -9.87 1.99
CA GLU A 9 14.99 -10.52 2.22
C GLU A 9 16.21 -9.62 1.92
N GLU A 10 16.07 -8.65 1.01
CA GLU A 10 17.09 -7.63 0.75
C GLU A 10 17.38 -6.76 1.99
N HIS A 11 16.42 -6.65 2.93
CA HIS A 11 16.50 -5.78 4.11
C HIS A 11 16.12 -6.50 5.42
N PRO A 12 16.86 -7.55 5.80
CA PRO A 12 16.47 -8.45 6.89
C PRO A 12 16.51 -7.82 8.28
N LYS A 13 17.14 -6.65 8.42
CA LYS A 13 17.25 -5.90 9.67
C LYS A 13 16.25 -4.76 9.80
N GLU A 14 15.46 -4.51 8.79
CA GLU A 14 14.47 -3.41 8.81
C GLU A 14 13.07 -3.96 9.05
N LYS A 15 12.31 -3.29 9.93
CA LYS A 15 10.90 -3.62 10.12
C LYS A 15 10.09 -3.18 8.91
N SER A 16 9.13 -4.00 8.51
CA SER A 16 8.34 -3.80 7.31
C SER A 16 6.84 -3.79 7.58
N LEU A 17 6.10 -2.91 6.89
CA LEU A 17 4.65 -2.95 6.80
C LEU A 17 4.25 -3.50 5.43
N ILE A 18 3.29 -4.40 5.40
CA ILE A 18 2.71 -4.93 4.16
C ILE A 18 1.21 -4.62 4.17
N PHE A 19 0.77 -3.78 3.25
CA PHE A 19 -0.64 -3.48 3.06
C PHE A 19 -1.22 -4.35 1.97
N CYS A 20 -2.21 -5.16 2.34
CA CYS A 20 -2.91 -6.10 1.45
C CYS A 20 -4.36 -5.70 1.24
N GLN A 21 -4.90 -6.01 0.06
CA GLN A 21 -6.32 -5.82 -0.26
C GLN A 21 -7.15 -6.96 0.32
N PHE A 22 -6.69 -8.21 0.16
CA PHE A 22 -7.46 -9.41 0.44
C PHE A 22 -6.84 -10.28 1.53
N ARG A 23 -7.70 -10.94 2.32
CA ARG A 23 -7.26 -11.87 3.39
C ARG A 23 -6.50 -13.07 2.84
N GLY A 24 -6.84 -13.53 1.62
CA GLY A 24 -6.11 -14.60 0.95
C GLY A 24 -4.65 -14.28 0.72
N GLU A 25 -4.33 -13.06 0.29
CA GLU A 25 -2.95 -12.56 0.16
C GLU A 25 -2.22 -12.58 1.51
N MET A 26 -2.88 -12.07 2.56
CA MET A 26 -2.32 -12.04 3.91
C MET A 26 -1.97 -13.45 4.41
N ASN A 27 -2.86 -14.42 4.18
CA ASN A 27 -2.63 -15.82 4.55
C ASN A 27 -1.42 -16.41 3.80
N HIS A 28 -1.33 -16.14 2.49
CA HIS A 28 -0.22 -16.59 1.67
C HIS A 28 1.11 -15.98 2.11
N ILE A 29 1.14 -14.68 2.37
CA ILE A 29 2.33 -13.97 2.82
C ILE A 29 2.75 -14.48 4.19
N GLN A 30 1.83 -14.59 5.15
CA GLN A 30 2.12 -15.06 6.49
C GLN A 30 2.69 -16.48 6.52
N LYS A 31 2.18 -17.37 5.65
CA LYS A 31 2.65 -18.76 5.55
C LYS A 31 4.07 -18.87 5.01
N ASN A 32 4.49 -17.96 4.13
CA ASN A 32 5.77 -18.05 3.42
C ASN A 32 6.88 -17.19 4.03
N LEU A 33 6.58 -16.28 4.96
CA LEU A 33 7.58 -15.51 5.67
C LEU A 33 8.22 -16.34 6.79
N LYS A 34 9.55 -16.27 6.88
CA LYS A 34 10.36 -16.96 7.91
C LYS A 34 10.69 -16.08 9.12
N CYS A 35 10.17 -14.86 9.16
CA CYS A 35 10.38 -13.90 10.24
C CYS A 35 9.16 -13.81 11.16
N GLN A 36 9.29 -13.02 12.23
CA GLN A 36 8.15 -12.74 13.10
C GLN A 36 7.11 -11.88 12.38
N VAL A 37 5.88 -12.37 12.30
CA VAL A 37 4.79 -11.74 11.58
C VAL A 37 3.68 -11.35 12.54
N PHE A 38 3.23 -10.11 12.44
CA PHE A 38 2.05 -9.55 13.09
C PHE A 38 0.97 -9.29 12.05
N ARG A 39 -0.29 -9.28 12.47
CA ARG A 39 -1.40 -9.16 11.54
C ARG A 39 -2.58 -8.38 12.10
N ILE A 40 -3.14 -7.49 11.28
CA ILE A 40 -4.44 -6.84 11.52
C ILE A 40 -5.30 -6.94 10.27
N ASP A 41 -6.48 -7.51 10.42
CA ASP A 41 -7.55 -7.48 9.43
C ASP A 41 -8.89 -7.08 10.07
N GLY A 42 -9.97 -7.15 9.29
CA GLY A 42 -11.30 -6.74 9.76
C GLY A 42 -11.91 -7.60 10.89
N SER A 43 -11.35 -8.78 11.17
CA SER A 43 -11.83 -9.68 12.23
C SER A 43 -11.15 -9.46 13.57
N VAL A 44 -10.03 -8.72 13.61
CA VAL A 44 -9.26 -8.47 14.82
C VAL A 44 -9.98 -7.45 15.68
N SER A 45 -10.21 -7.77 16.97
CA SER A 45 -10.83 -6.87 17.92
C SER A 45 -10.01 -5.60 18.16
N ARG A 46 -10.60 -4.59 18.79
CA ARG A 46 -9.89 -3.33 19.07
C ARG A 46 -8.73 -3.54 20.06
N ASP A 47 -8.94 -4.36 21.06
CA ASP A 47 -7.96 -4.62 22.11
C ASP A 47 -6.80 -5.46 21.54
N ASP A 48 -7.11 -6.52 20.79
CA ASP A 48 -6.11 -7.34 20.11
C ASP A 48 -5.25 -6.50 19.12
N ARG A 49 -5.84 -5.48 18.49
CA ARG A 49 -5.07 -4.58 17.62
C ARG A 49 -4.01 -3.80 18.39
N VAL A 50 -4.36 -3.32 19.56
CA VAL A 50 -3.41 -2.60 20.43
C VAL A 50 -2.28 -3.54 20.84
N ASP A 51 -2.61 -4.77 21.21
CA ASP A 51 -1.61 -5.77 21.58
C ASP A 51 -0.69 -6.14 20.42
N GLN A 52 -1.23 -6.35 19.22
CA GLN A 52 -0.42 -6.60 18.00
C GLN A 52 0.53 -5.44 17.70
N ILE A 53 0.06 -4.19 17.81
CA ILE A 53 0.88 -3.00 17.60
C ILE A 53 2.01 -2.93 18.62
N ASN A 54 1.70 -3.09 19.92
CA ASN A 54 2.67 -3.03 20.98
C ASN A 54 3.69 -4.17 20.89
N ALA A 55 3.26 -5.35 20.49
CA ALA A 55 4.13 -6.49 20.25
C ALA A 55 5.07 -6.24 19.06
N PHE A 56 4.56 -5.70 17.95
CA PHE A 56 5.39 -5.31 16.81
C PHE A 56 6.43 -4.24 17.16
N LYS A 57 6.05 -3.24 17.96
CA LYS A 57 6.99 -2.20 18.41
C LYS A 57 8.19 -2.79 19.16
N ARG A 58 7.93 -3.79 20.01
CA ARG A 58 8.95 -4.50 20.81
C ARG A 58 9.66 -5.62 20.07
N ALA A 59 9.15 -6.02 18.90
CA ALA A 59 9.74 -7.11 18.11
C ALA A 59 11.17 -6.79 17.64
N PRO A 60 11.99 -7.81 17.41
CA PRO A 60 13.34 -7.63 16.88
C PRO A 60 13.33 -7.01 15.46
N PRO A 61 14.46 -6.48 14.99
CA PRO A 61 14.66 -6.10 13.61
C PRO A 61 14.24 -7.21 12.65
N GLY A 62 13.73 -6.83 11.47
CA GLY A 62 13.24 -7.77 10.46
C GLY A 62 11.80 -8.26 10.68
N ALA A 63 11.12 -7.85 11.75
CA ALA A 63 9.71 -8.18 11.96
C ALA A 63 8.83 -7.53 10.89
N VAL A 64 7.78 -8.24 10.50
CA VAL A 64 6.83 -7.82 9.46
C VAL A 64 5.43 -7.65 10.05
N PHE A 65 4.75 -6.56 9.69
CA PHE A 65 3.36 -6.33 10.04
C PHE A 65 2.48 -6.33 8.79
N ILE A 66 1.57 -7.28 8.70
CA ILE A 66 0.62 -7.41 7.59
C ILE A 66 -0.70 -6.75 7.99
N ILE A 67 -1.17 -5.80 7.18
CA ILE A 67 -2.35 -5.00 7.49
C ILE A 67 -3.29 -5.03 6.29
N GLN A 68 -4.55 -5.36 6.53
CA GLN A 68 -5.57 -5.18 5.51
C GLN A 68 -5.80 -3.68 5.31
N ILE A 69 -5.64 -3.17 4.09
CA ILE A 69 -5.63 -1.74 3.80
C ILE A 69 -6.92 -1.02 4.28
N LYS A 70 -8.07 -1.66 4.16
CA LYS A 70 -9.36 -1.16 4.66
C LYS A 70 -9.44 -1.10 6.19
N SER A 71 -8.71 -1.95 6.88
CA SER A 71 -8.69 -2.02 8.35
C SER A 71 -7.62 -1.12 8.96
N GLY A 72 -6.67 -0.65 8.16
CA GLY A 72 -5.58 0.26 8.55
C GLY A 72 -6.01 1.71 8.79
N GLY A 73 -7.27 2.07 8.58
CA GLY A 73 -7.79 3.45 8.70
C GLY A 73 -7.81 4.03 10.11
N GLN A 74 -7.64 3.22 11.16
CA GLN A 74 -7.76 3.66 12.55
C GLN A 74 -6.38 3.98 13.16
N GLY A 75 -5.90 5.21 13.02
CA GLY A 75 -4.90 5.86 13.88
C GLY A 75 -3.63 5.08 14.29
N LEU A 76 -3.28 4.00 13.58
CA LEU A 76 -2.12 3.17 13.90
C LEU A 76 -0.84 3.99 13.83
N ASN A 77 -0.01 3.94 14.87
CA ASN A 77 1.34 4.50 14.87
C ASN A 77 2.36 3.36 14.77
N LEU A 78 3.03 3.27 13.61
CA LEU A 78 3.95 2.20 13.24
C LEU A 78 5.27 2.78 12.70
N GLN A 79 5.77 3.83 13.35
CA GLN A 79 7.00 4.53 12.98
C GLN A 79 8.25 3.66 13.09
N GLU A 80 8.19 2.54 13.79
CA GLU A 80 9.27 1.57 13.88
C GLU A 80 9.60 0.87 12.55
N ALA A 81 8.68 0.95 11.59
CA ALA A 81 8.90 0.39 10.25
C ALA A 81 9.44 1.45 9.29
N THR A 82 10.50 1.11 8.60
CA THR A 82 11.13 1.94 7.55
C THR A 82 10.82 1.45 6.14
N ARG A 83 10.24 0.25 6.00
CA ARG A 83 9.83 -0.33 4.72
C ARG A 83 8.33 -0.49 4.65
N VAL A 84 7.73 0.00 3.58
CA VAL A 84 6.29 -0.11 3.32
C VAL A 84 6.07 -0.76 1.97
N TYR A 85 5.35 -1.86 1.95
CA TYR A 85 4.98 -2.59 0.74
C TYR A 85 3.47 -2.55 0.56
N ILE A 86 3.00 -2.17 -0.63
CA ILE A 86 1.60 -2.21 -1.02
C ILE A 86 1.48 -3.30 -2.08
N THR A 87 0.74 -4.38 -1.80
CA THR A 87 0.69 -5.58 -2.67
C THR A 87 -0.09 -5.37 -3.95
N ALA A 88 -1.02 -4.43 -3.95
CA ALA A 88 -1.76 -4.03 -5.14
C ALA A 88 -2.23 -2.58 -4.99
N PRO A 89 -2.34 -1.80 -6.08
CA PRO A 89 -2.87 -0.45 -6.04
C PRO A 89 -4.26 -0.40 -5.43
N ALA A 90 -4.53 0.59 -4.59
CA ALA A 90 -5.86 0.82 -4.06
C ALA A 90 -6.70 1.61 -5.09
N TRP A 91 -8.01 1.38 -5.10
CA TRP A 91 -8.92 2.15 -5.96
C TRP A 91 -8.90 3.66 -5.69
N ASN A 92 -8.65 4.04 -4.43
CA ASN A 92 -8.52 5.43 -4.01
C ASN A 92 -7.10 5.72 -3.55
N PRO A 93 -6.37 6.67 -4.18
CA PRO A 93 -5.01 7.04 -3.78
C PRO A 93 -4.92 7.54 -2.34
N ALA A 94 -5.96 8.20 -1.83
CA ALA A 94 -5.99 8.65 -0.44
C ALA A 94 -5.85 7.50 0.56
N THR A 95 -6.35 6.30 0.23
CA THR A 95 -6.20 5.10 1.06
C THR A 95 -4.74 4.66 1.17
N GLU A 96 -3.97 4.75 0.08
CA GLU A 96 -2.54 4.46 0.07
C GLU A 96 -1.74 5.49 0.86
N LEU A 97 -2.04 6.78 0.66
CA LEU A 97 -1.40 7.85 1.41
C LEU A 97 -1.66 7.71 2.92
N GLN A 98 -2.87 7.34 3.33
CA GLN A 98 -3.18 7.03 4.72
C GLN A 98 -2.37 5.84 5.23
N ALA A 99 -2.23 4.79 4.43
CA ALA A 99 -1.43 3.62 4.79
C ALA A 99 0.05 3.99 4.98
N ILE A 100 0.63 4.76 4.06
CA ILE A 100 2.01 5.26 4.14
C ILE A 100 2.19 6.14 5.39
N GLY A 101 1.21 7.01 5.67
CA GLY A 101 1.21 7.88 6.85
C GLY A 101 1.14 7.15 8.20
N ARG A 102 1.08 5.81 8.23
CA ARG A 102 1.24 5.02 9.47
C ARG A 102 2.70 4.88 9.89
N SER A 103 3.61 4.86 8.94
CA SER A 103 5.07 4.82 9.14
C SER A 103 5.69 6.21 8.96
N HIS A 104 5.37 6.90 7.88
CA HIS A 104 5.85 8.26 7.62
C HIS A 104 4.97 9.29 8.33
N ARG A 105 5.34 9.64 9.56
CA ARG A 105 4.61 10.55 10.43
C ARG A 105 5.56 11.47 11.19
N THR A 106 5.05 12.56 11.76
CA THR A 106 5.81 13.46 12.65
C THR A 106 6.50 12.65 13.77
N GLY A 107 7.81 12.78 13.90
CA GLY A 107 8.65 11.99 14.82
C GLY A 107 9.28 10.75 14.18
N GLN A 108 9.17 10.57 12.86
CA GLN A 108 9.95 9.57 12.13
C GLN A 108 11.32 10.16 11.74
N ASP A 109 12.38 9.64 12.37
CA ASP A 109 13.75 10.14 12.17
C ASP A 109 14.49 9.43 11.02
N HIS A 110 13.88 8.38 10.45
CA HIS A 110 14.46 7.59 9.37
C HIS A 110 13.71 7.74 8.06
N ALA A 111 14.41 7.60 6.94
CA ALA A 111 13.78 7.55 5.63
C ALA A 111 12.84 6.33 5.53
N VAL A 112 11.60 6.58 5.07
CA VAL A 112 10.63 5.52 4.81
C VAL A 112 10.62 5.20 3.32
N PHE A 113 10.89 3.96 2.99
CA PHE A 113 10.91 3.46 1.61
C PHE A 113 9.60 2.76 1.29
N VAL A 114 8.87 3.29 0.31
CA VAL A 114 7.59 2.75 -0.13
C VAL A 114 7.75 2.05 -1.47
N LYS A 115 7.35 0.78 -1.55
CA LYS A 115 7.30 0.03 -2.82
C LYS A 115 5.89 -0.48 -3.06
N LYS A 116 5.32 -0.10 -4.20
CA LYS A 116 4.04 -0.60 -4.69
C LYS A 116 4.31 -1.70 -5.71
N LEU A 117 3.70 -2.86 -5.49
CA LEU A 117 3.75 -3.98 -6.44
C LEU A 117 2.63 -3.79 -7.45
N VAL A 118 2.99 -3.85 -8.71
CA VAL A 118 2.06 -3.75 -9.83
C VAL A 118 2.28 -4.97 -10.70
N TYR A 119 1.21 -5.67 -11.01
CA TYR A 119 1.28 -6.77 -11.96
C TYR A 119 1.39 -6.18 -13.37
N LYS A 120 2.46 -6.53 -14.06
CA LYS A 120 2.67 -6.14 -15.45
C LYS A 120 2.44 -7.36 -16.33
N GLU A 121 1.42 -7.30 -17.15
CA GLU A 121 1.15 -8.38 -18.12
C GLU A 121 1.97 -8.20 -19.39
N CYS A 122 2.36 -9.30 -20.02
CA CYS A 122 3.19 -9.28 -21.23
C CYS A 122 2.43 -8.76 -22.46
N VAL A 123 3.01 -7.76 -23.07
CA VAL A 123 3.02 -7.38 -24.52
C VAL A 123 1.69 -7.04 -25.22
N GLN A 124 0.51 -7.48 -24.82
CA GLN A 124 -0.72 -7.21 -25.61
C GLN A 124 -1.89 -6.59 -24.82
N PHE A 125 -1.89 -6.63 -23.49
CA PHE A 125 -2.98 -6.10 -22.68
C PHE A 125 -2.44 -5.28 -21.52
N VAL A 126 -3.09 -4.15 -21.22
CA VAL A 126 -2.81 -3.35 -20.02
C VAL A 126 -3.45 -4.06 -18.84
N SER A 127 -2.68 -4.28 -17.77
CA SER A 127 -3.24 -4.93 -16.57
C SER A 127 -4.25 -4.03 -15.87
N VAL A 128 -5.20 -4.63 -15.14
CA VAL A 128 -6.17 -3.88 -14.32
C VAL A 128 -5.45 -2.94 -13.34
N GLU A 129 -4.30 -3.36 -12.82
CA GLU A 129 -3.50 -2.56 -11.89
C GLU A 129 -2.84 -1.35 -12.55
N GLU A 130 -2.40 -1.48 -13.79
CA GLU A 130 -1.86 -0.36 -14.59
C GLU A 130 -2.96 0.66 -14.89
N GLU A 131 -4.16 0.22 -15.26
CA GLU A 131 -5.33 1.09 -15.45
C GLU A 131 -5.73 1.77 -14.13
N MET A 132 -5.72 1.05 -13.02
CA MET A 132 -5.97 1.65 -11.70
C MET A 132 -4.94 2.72 -11.34
N MET A 133 -3.67 2.52 -11.65
CA MET A 133 -2.63 3.54 -11.44
C MET A 133 -2.84 4.76 -12.31
N ALA A 134 -3.22 4.58 -13.57
CA ALA A 134 -3.58 5.69 -14.46
C ALA A 134 -4.77 6.50 -13.91
N LEU A 135 -5.82 5.81 -13.42
CA LEU A 135 -6.97 6.45 -12.78
C LEU A 135 -6.62 7.17 -11.47
N GLN A 136 -5.72 6.61 -10.66
CA GLN A 136 -5.21 7.30 -9.47
C GLN A 136 -4.48 8.58 -9.83
N GLY A 137 -3.67 8.56 -10.88
CA GLY A 137 -3.00 9.73 -11.43
C GLY A 137 -4.00 10.84 -11.77
N HIS A 138 -5.06 10.52 -12.50
CA HIS A 138 -6.12 11.48 -12.84
C HIS A 138 -6.81 12.05 -11.60
N LYS A 139 -7.19 11.21 -10.64
CA LYS A 139 -7.83 11.68 -9.40
C LYS A 139 -6.93 12.62 -8.60
N SER A 140 -5.64 12.34 -8.55
CA SER A 140 -4.68 13.19 -7.84
C SER A 140 -4.49 14.53 -8.53
N LEU A 141 -4.49 14.58 -9.86
CA LEU A 141 -4.43 15.83 -10.64
C LEU A 141 -5.66 16.70 -10.40
N VAL A 142 -6.86 16.12 -10.52
CA VAL A 142 -8.10 16.84 -10.24
C VAL A 142 -8.12 17.40 -8.81
N CYS A 143 -7.69 16.61 -7.83
CA CYS A 143 -7.59 17.09 -6.45
C CYS A 143 -6.57 18.22 -6.31
N SER A 144 -5.42 18.16 -6.99
CA SER A 144 -4.40 19.22 -6.93
C SER A 144 -4.87 20.52 -7.57
N GLU A 145 -5.62 20.44 -8.66
CA GLU A 145 -6.20 21.61 -9.33
C GLU A 145 -7.30 22.26 -8.48
N VAL A 146 -8.17 21.44 -7.87
CA VAL A 146 -9.26 21.95 -7.02
C VAL A 146 -8.73 22.54 -5.71
N LEU A 147 -7.67 21.95 -5.14
CA LEU A 147 -7.09 22.40 -3.86
C LEU A 147 -5.94 23.39 -4.05
N ASN A 148 -5.53 23.69 -5.29
CA ASN A 148 -4.39 24.54 -5.62
C ASN A 148 -3.08 24.13 -4.87
N ASP A 149 -2.88 22.83 -4.66
CA ASP A 149 -1.76 22.24 -3.92
C ASP A 149 -0.73 21.61 -4.87
N ASP A 150 0.35 22.36 -5.12
CA ASP A 150 1.42 21.94 -6.06
C ASP A 150 2.23 20.72 -5.59
N ARG A 151 2.15 20.33 -4.31
CA ARG A 151 2.85 19.15 -3.77
C ARG A 151 2.33 17.84 -4.33
N VAL A 152 1.12 17.84 -4.87
CA VAL A 152 0.48 16.67 -5.48
C VAL A 152 0.89 16.51 -6.96
N LYS A 153 1.26 17.60 -7.64
CA LYS A 153 1.63 17.61 -9.07
C LYS A 153 2.92 16.87 -9.38
N THR A 154 3.85 16.77 -8.44
CA THR A 154 5.20 16.24 -8.67
C THR A 154 5.29 14.71 -8.75
N GLN A 155 4.20 13.98 -8.53
CA GLN A 155 4.20 12.51 -8.48
C GLN A 155 3.60 11.82 -9.71
N ILE A 156 3.24 12.56 -10.77
CA ILE A 156 2.47 12.00 -11.88
C ILE A 156 3.12 12.31 -13.23
N PRO A 157 3.45 11.30 -14.06
CA PRO A 157 3.80 11.54 -15.45
C PRO A 157 2.55 11.98 -16.21
N VAL A 158 2.55 13.24 -16.64
CA VAL A 158 1.45 13.86 -17.39
C VAL A 158 1.44 13.35 -18.83
N ASN A 159 0.66 12.31 -19.13
CA ASN A 159 0.24 12.03 -20.48
C ASN A 159 -1.20 11.52 -20.48
N ARG A 160 -2.11 12.37 -20.92
CA ARG A 160 -3.55 12.23 -21.14
C ARG A 160 -4.46 12.66 -19.99
N ILE A 161 -4.85 13.92 -20.06
CA ILE A 161 -6.00 14.46 -19.32
C ILE A 161 -7.24 14.30 -20.21
N THR A 162 -8.22 13.54 -19.75
CA THR A 162 -9.60 13.63 -20.22
C THR A 162 -10.54 13.70 -19.02
N ASP A 163 -11.37 14.74 -19.01
CA ASP A 163 -12.06 15.30 -17.85
C ASP A 163 -13.21 14.51 -17.23
N LYS A 164 -13.47 13.26 -17.64
CA LYS A 164 -14.53 12.43 -17.02
C LYS A 164 -14.19 10.95 -17.14
N ILE A 165 -14.18 10.26 -16.02
CA ILE A 165 -14.23 8.79 -16.01
C ILE A 165 -15.59 8.40 -16.57
N SER A 166 -15.63 7.96 -17.81
CA SER A 166 -16.83 7.49 -18.45
C SER A 166 -17.13 6.04 -18.07
N ILE A 167 -18.41 5.64 -18.17
CA ILE A 167 -18.81 4.23 -18.06
C ILE A 167 -18.03 3.34 -19.05
N LEU A 168 -17.52 3.93 -20.15
CA LEU A 168 -16.64 3.26 -21.11
C LEU A 168 -15.27 2.92 -20.54
N ASP A 169 -14.72 3.73 -19.65
CA ASP A 169 -13.43 3.45 -19.00
C ASP A 169 -13.57 2.32 -17.99
N ILE A 170 -14.69 2.28 -17.27
CA ILE A 170 -15.04 1.14 -16.39
C ILE A 170 -15.24 -0.15 -17.21
N LYS A 171 -15.88 -0.07 -18.36
CA LYS A 171 -16.07 -1.24 -19.24
C LYS A 171 -14.78 -1.74 -19.86
N LYS A 172 -13.76 -0.91 -20.07
CA LYS A 172 -12.43 -1.35 -20.53
C LYS A 172 -11.69 -2.16 -19.48
N ILE A 173 -11.84 -1.80 -18.21
CA ILE A 173 -11.21 -2.50 -17.07
C ILE A 173 -11.78 -3.93 -16.91
N PHE A 174 -13.05 -4.12 -17.25
CA PHE A 174 -13.76 -5.40 -17.05
C PHE A 174 -14.03 -6.17 -18.35
N ARG A 175 -13.48 -5.76 -19.48
CA ARG A 175 -13.50 -6.56 -20.69
C ARG A 175 -12.34 -7.58 -20.63
N ALA A 176 -12.68 -8.75 -20.08
CA ALA A 176 -12.00 -9.98 -20.44
C ALA A 176 -12.45 -10.40 -21.84
#